data_affc727fafdb6411e0e9d744159ee7bd
#
_entry.id   affc727fafdb6411e0e9d744159ee7bd
#
_cell.length_a   1.000
_cell.length_b   1.000
_cell.length_c   1.000
_cell.angle_alpha   90.00
_cell.angle_beta   90.00
_cell.angle_gamma   90.00
#
_symmetry.space_group_name_H-M   'P 1'
#
loop_
_entity.id
_entity.type
_entity.pdbx_description
1 polymer ?
#
loop_
_entity_poly.entity_id
_entity_poly.type
_entity_poly.pdbx_seq_one_letter_code
_entity_poly.pdbx_strand_id
1 'polypeptide(L)'
;MMKDKIAVLILCYNESKTIKKVIEDFKRELPEATIYVYDNNSKDGTDKIAKEAGAIVRYERKQGKGNVIRTMFREIDAECYIMTDGDDTYPAEYARKMCEAVLDR
;
A
#
# COMPACT_ATOMS: atom_id res chain seq x y z
N MET A 1 16.55 -10.90 -7.62
CA MET A 1 15.81 -9.68 -7.23
C MET A 1 15.86 -9.51 -5.72
N MET A 2 16.01 -8.28 -5.28
CA MET A 2 16.08 -8.04 -3.85
C MET A 2 14.66 -8.03 -3.26
N LYS A 3 14.53 -8.72 -2.13
CA LYS A 3 13.31 -8.78 -1.37
C LYS A 3 13.16 -7.48 -0.56
N ASP A 4 11.98 -6.89 -0.57
CA ASP A 4 11.71 -5.72 0.27
C ASP A 4 11.72 -6.12 1.74
N LYS A 5 12.28 -5.26 2.60
CA LYS A 5 12.20 -5.52 4.03
C LYS A 5 10.78 -5.31 4.53
N ILE A 6 10.20 -4.16 4.20
CA ILE A 6 8.82 -3.84 4.54
C ILE A 6 8.10 -3.38 3.28
N ALA A 7 6.99 -4.01 2.95
CA ALA A 7 6.13 -3.59 1.86
C ALA A 7 4.78 -3.14 2.41
N VAL A 8 4.40 -1.90 2.10
CA VAL A 8 3.08 -1.39 2.41
C VAL A 8 2.23 -1.54 1.16
N LEU A 9 1.17 -2.33 1.25
CA LEU A 9 0.30 -2.65 0.13
C LEU A 9 -1.05 -1.95 0.34
N ILE A 10 -1.31 -0.92 -0.45
CA ILE A 10 -2.51 -0.10 -0.31
C ILE A 10 -3.48 -0.42 -1.43
N LEU A 11 -4.68 -0.86 -1.03
CA LEU A 11 -5.76 -1.22 -1.92
C LEU A 11 -6.62 0.01 -2.20
N CYS A 12 -6.82 0.37 -3.47
CA CYS A 12 -7.56 1.58 -3.83
C CYS A 12 -8.66 1.33 -4.84
N TYR A 13 -9.79 1.93 -4.57
CA TYR A 13 -10.88 2.05 -5.52
C TYR A 13 -11.58 3.38 -5.28
N ASN A 14 -11.34 4.36 -6.18
CA ASN A 14 -11.90 5.71 -6.07
C ASN A 14 -11.60 6.38 -4.71
N GLU A 15 -10.29 6.46 -4.38
CA GLU A 15 -9.81 7.03 -3.11
C GLU A 15 -9.03 8.32 -3.32
N SER A 16 -9.40 9.12 -4.34
CA SER A 16 -8.65 10.33 -4.70
C SER A 16 -8.54 11.35 -3.58
N LYS A 17 -9.51 11.37 -2.67
CA LYS A 17 -9.52 12.35 -1.56
C LYS A 17 -8.59 12.00 -0.42
N THR A 18 -8.29 10.72 -0.24
CA THR A 18 -7.55 10.23 0.93
C THR A 18 -6.19 9.63 0.61
N ILE A 19 -5.97 9.18 -0.62
CA ILE A 19 -4.78 8.38 -0.96
C ILE A 19 -3.46 9.12 -0.70
N LYS A 20 -3.40 10.41 -0.99
CA LYS A 20 -2.17 11.18 -0.77
C LYS A 20 -1.79 11.20 0.71
N LYS A 21 -2.76 11.46 1.58
CA LYS A 21 -2.54 11.48 3.03
C LYS A 21 -2.10 10.11 3.54
N VAL A 22 -2.73 9.05 3.06
CA VAL A 22 -2.38 7.68 3.46
C VAL A 22 -0.93 7.38 3.11
N ILE A 23 -0.51 7.69 1.88
CA ILE A 23 0.86 7.48 1.45
C ILE A 23 1.85 8.30 2.28
N GLU A 24 1.55 9.56 2.51
CA GLU A 24 2.41 10.44 3.29
C GLU A 24 2.55 9.98 4.74
N ASP A 25 1.45 9.52 5.35
CA ASP A 25 1.47 9.00 6.71
C ASP A 25 2.36 7.76 6.81
N PHE A 26 2.25 6.83 5.88
CA PHE A 26 3.10 5.64 5.88
C PHE A 26 4.56 5.96 5.59
N LYS A 27 4.86 6.93 4.73
CA LYS A 27 6.24 7.37 4.49
C LYS A 27 6.86 7.97 5.74
N ARG A 28 6.09 8.72 6.50
CA ARG A 28 6.56 9.32 7.74
C ARG A 28 6.85 8.26 8.80
N GLU A 29 5.94 7.30 8.97
CA GLU A 29 6.05 6.27 10.00
C GLU A 29 7.02 5.16 9.63
N LEU A 30 7.13 4.84 8.35
CA LEU A 30 7.95 3.76 7.83
C LEU A 30 8.79 4.24 6.64
N PRO A 31 9.77 5.14 6.87
CA PRO A 31 10.56 5.68 5.76
C PRO A 31 11.36 4.62 5.00
N GLU A 32 11.64 3.49 5.63
CA GLU A 32 12.37 2.38 5.01
C GLU A 32 11.47 1.46 4.16
N ALA A 33 10.15 1.64 4.23
CA ALA A 33 9.23 0.76 3.52
C ALA A 33 9.09 1.14 2.04
N THR A 34 8.81 0.14 1.21
CA THR A 34 8.39 0.35 -0.16
C THR A 34 6.86 0.41 -0.17
N ILE A 35 6.30 1.47 -0.73
CA ILE A 35 4.86 1.68 -0.74
C ILE A 35 4.30 1.39 -2.13
N TYR A 36 3.41 0.42 -2.18
CA TYR A 36 2.70 0.02 -3.40
C TYR A 36 1.23 0.40 -3.28
N VAL A 37 0.70 0.98 -4.35
CA VAL A 37 -0.74 1.24 -4.45
C VAL A 37 -1.28 0.37 -5.57
N TYR A 38 -2.24 -0.47 -5.23
CA TYR A 38 -2.94 -1.29 -6.22
C TYR A 38 -4.29 -0.66 -6.51
N ASP A 39 -4.44 -0.19 -7.74
CA ASP A 39 -5.65 0.49 -8.19
C ASP A 39 -6.57 -0.50 -8.89
N ASN A 40 -7.78 -0.66 -8.36
CA ASN A 40 -8.76 -1.61 -8.86
C ASN A 40 -9.84 -0.90 -9.67
N ASN A 41 -9.42 -0.31 -10.80
CA ASN A 41 -10.29 0.38 -11.75
C ASN A 41 -10.88 1.70 -11.26
N SER A 42 -10.11 2.50 -10.53
CA SER A 42 -10.53 3.85 -10.14
C SER A 42 -10.72 4.74 -11.36
N LYS A 43 -11.70 5.63 -11.29
CA LYS A 43 -12.04 6.58 -12.36
C LYS A 43 -11.87 8.03 -11.93
N ASP A 44 -11.41 8.28 -10.73
CA ASP A 44 -11.33 9.61 -10.13
C ASP A 44 -9.90 10.19 -10.07
N GLY A 45 -8.94 9.54 -10.72
CA GLY A 45 -7.56 10.00 -10.72
C GLY A 45 -6.74 9.52 -9.53
N THR A 46 -7.22 8.56 -8.75
CA THR A 46 -6.51 7.98 -7.62
C THR A 46 -5.07 7.57 -7.98
N ASP A 47 -4.91 6.90 -9.12
CA ASP A 47 -3.61 6.39 -9.57
C ASP A 47 -2.59 7.50 -9.82
N LYS A 48 -3.02 8.61 -10.43
CA LYS A 48 -2.14 9.76 -10.70
C LYS A 48 -1.69 10.41 -9.40
N ILE A 49 -2.62 10.59 -8.47
CA ILE A 49 -2.32 11.18 -7.17
C ILE A 49 -1.32 10.30 -6.41
N ALA A 50 -1.52 8.99 -6.45
CA ALA A 50 -0.62 8.05 -5.79
C ALA A 50 0.79 8.09 -6.38
N LYS A 51 0.92 8.17 -7.70
CA LYS A 51 2.23 8.28 -8.35
C LYS A 51 2.94 9.57 -7.93
N GLU A 52 2.23 10.69 -7.91
CA GLU A 52 2.78 11.98 -7.51
C GLU A 52 3.22 11.99 -6.05
N ALA A 53 2.54 11.23 -5.21
CA ALA A 53 2.91 11.10 -3.80
C ALA A 53 4.11 10.16 -3.60
N GLY A 54 4.58 9.50 -4.65
CA GLY A 54 5.79 8.68 -4.60
C GLY A 54 5.57 7.20 -4.36
N ALA A 55 4.35 6.71 -4.51
CA ALA A 55 4.07 5.28 -4.42
C ALA A 55 4.34 4.60 -5.76
N ILE A 56 4.62 3.30 -5.71
CA ILE A 56 4.68 2.47 -6.90
C ILE A 56 3.26 2.02 -7.19
N VAL A 57 2.70 2.47 -8.32
CA VAL A 57 1.31 2.18 -8.66
C VAL A 57 1.24 0.98 -9.60
N ARG A 58 0.39 0.04 -9.25
CA ARG A 58 0.08 -1.12 -10.07
C ARG A 58 -1.44 -1.24 -10.22
N TYR A 59 -1.87 -1.98 -11.21
CA TYR A 59 -3.30 -2.06 -11.56
C TYR A 59 -3.76 -3.51 -11.51
N GLU A 60 -4.94 -3.73 -10.91
CA GLU A 60 -5.64 -4.98 -11.01
C GLU A 60 -6.97 -4.73 -11.73
N ARG A 61 -7.11 -5.27 -12.93
CA ARG A 61 -8.29 -5.02 -13.76
C ARG A 61 -9.50 -5.85 -13.36
N LYS A 62 -9.26 -6.99 -12.72
CA LYS A 62 -10.34 -7.87 -12.28
C LYS A 62 -10.94 -7.30 -11.00
N GLN A 63 -12.19 -6.84 -11.10
CA GLN A 63 -12.84 -6.16 -9.99
C GLN A 63 -13.03 -7.09 -8.79
N GLY A 64 -12.74 -6.57 -7.60
CA GLY A 64 -12.95 -7.29 -6.35
C GLY A 64 -11.71 -7.34 -5.49
N LYS A 65 -11.91 -7.12 -4.19
CA LYS A 65 -10.84 -7.04 -3.20
C LYS A 65 -9.99 -8.32 -3.16
N GLY A 66 -10.62 -9.49 -3.26
CA GLY A 66 -9.91 -10.76 -3.24
C GLY A 66 -8.94 -10.92 -4.40
N ASN A 67 -9.29 -10.41 -5.58
CA ASN A 67 -8.43 -10.46 -6.75
C ASN A 67 -7.20 -9.58 -6.57
N VAL A 68 -7.38 -8.40 -5.97
CA VAL A 68 -6.28 -7.47 -5.69
C VAL A 68 -5.30 -8.09 -4.70
N ILE A 69 -5.81 -8.65 -3.61
CA ILE A 69 -4.99 -9.28 -2.57
C ILE A 69 -4.16 -10.43 -3.15
N ARG A 70 -4.78 -11.27 -3.97
CA ARG A 70 -4.09 -12.38 -4.61
C ARG A 70 -2.95 -11.89 -5.51
N THR A 71 -3.21 -10.85 -6.29
CA THR A 71 -2.20 -10.25 -7.16
C THR A 71 -1.05 -9.65 -6.36
N MET A 72 -1.36 -8.95 -5.27
CA MET A 72 -0.34 -8.37 -4.38
C MET A 72 0.64 -9.44 -3.90
N PHE A 73 0.14 -10.52 -3.35
CA PHE A 73 1.00 -11.57 -2.80
C PHE A 73 1.76 -12.34 -3.87
N ARG A 74 1.22 -12.42 -5.07
CA ARG A 74 1.92 -13.04 -6.19
C ARG A 74 3.08 -12.19 -6.69
N GLU A 75 2.93 -10.87 -6.68
CA GLU A 75 3.90 -9.96 -7.30
C GLU A 75 4.94 -9.40 -6.34
N ILE A 76 4.61 -9.28 -5.07
CA ILE A 76 5.45 -8.60 -4.09
C ILE A 76 6.04 -9.59 -3.10
N ASP A 77 7.37 -9.54 -2.93
CA ASP A 77 8.07 -10.35 -1.93
C ASP A 77 8.68 -9.42 -0.88
N ALA A 78 8.38 -9.68 0.39
CA ALA A 78 8.86 -8.85 1.49
C ALA A 78 8.98 -9.66 2.76
N GLU A 79 9.80 -9.19 3.70
CA GLU A 79 9.91 -9.79 5.02
C GLU A 79 8.72 -9.44 5.90
N CYS A 80 8.18 -8.24 5.74
CA CYS A 80 6.98 -7.79 6.46
C CYS A 80 6.03 -7.13 5.48
N TYR A 81 4.77 -7.55 5.51
CA TYR A 81 3.72 -6.94 4.70
C TYR A 81 2.76 -6.17 5.58
N ILE A 82 2.42 -4.96 5.17
CA ILE A 82 1.33 -4.19 5.78
C ILE A 82 0.30 -3.96 4.69
N MET A 83 -0.90 -4.43 4.92
CA MET A 83 -1.99 -4.30 3.97
C MET A 83 -3.05 -3.36 4.55
N THR A 84 -3.44 -2.36 3.77
CA THR A 84 -4.43 -1.38 4.20
C THR A 84 -5.24 -0.89 3.03
N ASP A 85 -6.36 -0.24 3.31
CA ASP A 85 -7.18 0.42 2.31
C ASP A 85 -6.76 1.88 2.17
N GLY A 86 -6.99 2.46 0.99
CA GLY A 86 -6.64 3.85 0.71
C GLY A 86 -7.59 4.88 1.28
N ASP A 87 -8.54 4.48 2.13
CA ASP A 87 -9.60 5.31 2.67
C ASP A 87 -9.26 6.01 3.99
N ASP A 88 -8.01 5.88 4.45
CA ASP A 88 -7.51 6.54 5.67
C ASP A 88 -8.18 6.05 6.97
N THR A 89 -8.63 4.79 7.00
CA THR A 89 -9.25 4.24 8.21
C THR A 89 -8.26 3.55 9.14
N TYR A 90 -7.03 3.25 8.66
CA TYR A 90 -6.02 2.58 9.46
C TYR A 90 -4.91 3.56 9.87
N PRO A 91 -4.68 3.76 11.17
CA PRO A 91 -3.61 4.67 11.64
C PRO A 91 -2.22 4.13 11.32
N ALA A 92 -1.44 4.89 10.55
CA ALA A 92 -0.11 4.47 10.11
C ALA A 92 0.87 4.28 11.27
N GLU A 93 0.69 5.00 12.38
CA GLU A 93 1.58 4.89 13.54
C GLU A 93 1.58 3.51 14.18
N TYR A 94 0.50 2.74 14.04
CA TYR A 94 0.46 1.37 14.56
C TYR A 94 1.25 0.38 13.69
N ALA A 95 1.48 0.75 12.43
CA ALA A 95 2.17 -0.13 11.49
C ALA A 95 3.61 -0.40 11.91
N ARG A 96 4.31 0.60 12.46
CA ARG A 96 5.68 0.43 12.92
C ARG A 96 5.79 -0.59 14.04
N LYS A 97 4.89 -0.52 15.01
CA LYS A 97 4.87 -1.49 16.12
C LYS A 97 4.62 -2.91 15.63
N MET A 98 3.71 -3.05 14.67
CA MET A 98 3.41 -4.37 14.11
C MET A 98 4.61 -4.95 13.35
N CYS A 99 5.31 -4.13 12.58
CA CYS A 99 6.49 -4.57 11.84
C CYS A 99 7.63 -4.93 12.79
N GLU A 100 7.85 -4.17 13.84
CA GLU A 100 8.88 -4.47 14.84
C GLU A 100 8.61 -5.82 15.49
N ALA A 101 7.35 -6.10 15.83
CA ALA A 101 6.97 -7.38 16.43
C ALA A 101 7.24 -8.56 15.47
N VAL A 102 7.07 -8.37 14.18
CA VAL A 102 7.32 -9.42 13.17
C VAL A 102 8.81 -9.60 12.91
N LEU A 103 9.56 -8.50 12.75
CA LEU A 103 10.95 -8.56 12.34
C LEU A 103 11.92 -8.90 13.47
N ASP A 104 11.56 -8.61 14.71
CA ASP A 104 12.42 -8.82 15.88
C ASP A 104 12.26 -10.20 16.55
N ARG A 105 11.63 -11.12 15.87
CA ARG A 105 11.48 -12.48 16.38
C ARG A 105 12.77 -13.27 16.35
#